data_2988ec5424d3fb87023cb46766b49506
#
_entry.id   2988ec5424d3fb87023cb46766b49506
#
_cell.length_a   1.000
_cell.length_b   1.000
_cell.length_c   1.000
_cell.angle_alpha   90.00
_cell.angle_beta   90.00
_cell.angle_gamma   90.00
#
_symmetry.space_group_name_H-M   'P 1'
#
loop_
_entity.id
_entity.type
_entity.pdbx_description
1 polymer ?
#
loop_
_entity_poly.entity_id
_entity_poly.type
_entity_poly.pdbx_seq_one_letter_code
_entity_poly.pdbx_strand_id
1 'polypeptide(L)'
;MRKTLLLGDEAIALGALHAGIKGVYAYPGTPSTEITEYIQKSPLSAERKIHCTWCTNEKTAMEAALGMSYAGMRSIVCMKHVGLNVAADAFVNSAITGVNGGLIVIVADDPSMHSSQNEQDSRFYGKFALIPILEPSSQQEAYEMIQKAFETSEEEKLPILLRITTRMAHSRAVVSVKDEAAPQNSLPCANDPASWVLLPANARRSYEKLTSKQNHLKDLSLQSPFNQLYIQANGKSDTGIIACGIGYNYVKEYDNNESSILKISQYPIPETMVCQLADNCKKILVVEDGQPFVEEQIKGLLGKDFEIKGRLTGDLPRTGELTPDNVAAAMKIKSSQFYATANNVVSRPPALCRGCGHRDVYIALNKVAKEYPNARIFSDIGCYTLGALPPFCAIDTCVDMGASITMAKGAADAGVFPAISVIGDSTFTHSGMTGLLDAVNDKANITVVISDNLTTAMTGGQDSAGTYKYEAICRGLGVLPEHIRVVVPLPQNMEEITRIIREEIEYNGVSVIIPRRECIQTLNRKLKQKKLK
;
A
#
# COMPACT_ATOMS: atom_id res chain seq x y z
N MET A 1 -20.00 20.74 -16.03
CA MET A 1 -19.29 19.50 -15.60
C MET A 1 -18.79 18.76 -16.85
N ARG A 2 -17.51 18.49 -16.92
CA ARG A 2 -16.85 17.77 -18.03
C ARG A 2 -16.84 16.26 -17.73
N LYS A 3 -17.06 15.42 -18.74
CA LYS A 3 -16.91 13.97 -18.63
C LYS A 3 -15.50 13.55 -19.05
N THR A 4 -14.84 12.74 -18.22
CA THR A 4 -13.47 12.28 -18.43
C THR A 4 -13.38 10.78 -18.11
N LEU A 5 -12.68 10.01 -18.92
CA LEU A 5 -12.40 8.59 -18.65
C LEU A 5 -11.19 8.51 -17.73
N LEU A 6 -11.36 7.97 -16.51
CA LEU A 6 -10.35 7.92 -15.47
C LEU A 6 -10.22 6.52 -14.87
N LEU A 7 -9.00 6.15 -14.47
CA LEU A 7 -8.76 5.10 -13.49
C LEU A 7 -9.30 5.52 -12.11
N GLY A 8 -9.49 4.57 -11.19
CA GLY A 8 -9.81 4.90 -9.80
C GLY A 8 -8.76 5.81 -9.15
N ASP A 9 -7.50 5.48 -9.34
CA ASP A 9 -6.36 6.30 -8.87
C ASP A 9 -6.37 7.71 -9.47
N GLU A 10 -6.62 7.82 -10.78
CA GLU A 10 -6.71 9.11 -11.47
C GLU A 10 -7.91 9.94 -10.98
N ALA A 11 -9.03 9.29 -10.65
CA ALA A 11 -10.22 9.95 -10.10
C ALA A 11 -9.95 10.52 -8.70
N ILE A 12 -9.30 9.75 -7.83
CA ILE A 12 -8.84 10.22 -6.51
C ILE A 12 -7.87 11.38 -6.66
N ALA A 13 -6.87 11.25 -7.52
CA ALA A 13 -5.86 12.28 -7.76
C ALA A 13 -6.48 13.60 -8.24
N LEU A 14 -7.40 13.53 -9.23
CA LEU A 14 -8.10 14.69 -9.74
C LEU A 14 -9.06 15.29 -8.69
N GLY A 15 -9.74 14.44 -7.92
CA GLY A 15 -10.59 14.89 -6.82
C GLY A 15 -9.80 15.64 -5.74
N ALA A 16 -8.61 15.17 -5.39
CA ALA A 16 -7.70 15.82 -4.45
C ALA A 16 -7.20 17.18 -4.98
N LEU A 17 -6.81 17.23 -6.25
CA LEU A 17 -6.44 18.49 -6.93
C LEU A 17 -7.59 19.50 -6.90
N HIS A 18 -8.81 19.06 -7.20
CA HIS A 18 -10.01 19.90 -7.17
C HIS A 18 -10.43 20.31 -5.75
N ALA A 19 -10.03 19.55 -4.74
CA ALA A 19 -10.19 19.91 -3.33
C ALA A 19 -9.14 20.92 -2.82
N GLY A 20 -8.20 21.36 -3.65
CA GLY A 20 -7.23 22.40 -3.29
C GLY A 20 -6.11 21.89 -2.36
N ILE A 21 -5.59 20.70 -2.60
CA ILE A 21 -4.43 20.18 -1.84
C ILE A 21 -3.18 21.04 -2.02
N LYS A 22 -2.29 20.97 -1.01
CA LYS A 22 -0.98 21.63 -1.05
C LYS A 22 0.16 20.62 -1.10
N GLY A 23 -0.03 19.40 -0.57
CA GLY A 23 1.03 18.41 -0.51
C GLY A 23 0.58 16.98 -0.80
N VAL A 24 1.49 16.25 -1.44
CA VAL A 24 1.39 14.82 -1.73
C VAL A 24 2.70 14.17 -1.34
N TYR A 25 2.62 13.18 -0.48
CA TYR A 25 3.76 12.41 0.00
C TYR A 25 3.48 10.93 -0.24
N ALA A 26 4.43 10.21 -0.78
CA ALA A 26 4.22 8.80 -1.11
C ALA A 26 5.52 8.02 -1.08
N TYR A 27 5.40 6.71 -0.89
CA TYR A 27 6.42 5.76 -1.31
C TYR A 27 5.86 4.90 -2.43
N PRO A 28 6.64 4.59 -3.49
CA PRO A 28 6.14 3.84 -4.63
C PRO A 28 5.66 2.43 -4.24
N GLY A 29 4.38 2.12 -4.50
CA GLY A 29 3.78 0.83 -4.17
C GLY A 29 2.49 0.59 -4.96
N THR A 30 2.52 -0.35 -5.93
CA THR A 30 1.33 -0.76 -6.68
C THR A 30 0.32 -1.43 -5.74
N PRO A 31 -0.97 -1.03 -5.73
CA PRO A 31 -1.68 -0.25 -6.75
C PRO A 31 -1.93 1.23 -6.42
N SER A 32 -1.13 1.94 -5.65
CA SER A 32 -1.34 3.36 -5.28
C SER A 32 -0.43 4.35 -6.00
N THR A 33 0.54 3.87 -6.79
CA THR A 33 1.59 4.70 -7.42
C THR A 33 1.01 5.72 -8.38
N GLU A 34 -0.02 5.35 -9.14
CA GLU A 34 -0.62 6.14 -10.20
C GLU A 34 -1.29 7.42 -9.66
N ILE A 35 -1.74 7.44 -8.39
CA ILE A 35 -2.29 8.65 -7.76
C ILE A 35 -1.24 9.78 -7.75
N THR A 36 -0.07 9.47 -7.23
CA THR A 36 1.05 10.44 -7.12
C THR A 36 1.57 10.83 -8.51
N GLU A 37 1.73 9.85 -9.41
CA GLU A 37 2.17 10.11 -10.78
C GLU A 37 1.22 11.01 -11.56
N TYR A 38 -0.09 10.82 -11.40
CA TYR A 38 -1.09 11.68 -12.04
C TYR A 38 -0.97 13.13 -11.56
N ILE A 39 -0.82 13.34 -10.24
CA ILE A 39 -0.65 14.68 -9.67
C ILE A 39 0.65 15.31 -10.15
N GLN A 40 1.76 14.57 -10.17
CA GLN A 40 3.05 15.07 -10.68
C GLN A 40 2.99 15.54 -12.14
N LYS A 41 2.19 14.86 -12.97
CA LYS A 41 2.02 15.19 -14.40
C LYS A 41 0.96 16.26 -14.67
N SER A 42 0.16 16.63 -13.68
CA SER A 42 -0.96 17.57 -13.83
C SER A 42 -0.48 19.01 -14.02
N PRO A 43 -0.96 19.73 -15.05
CA PRO A 43 -0.68 21.16 -15.21
C PRO A 43 -1.12 21.99 -13.99
N LEU A 44 -2.24 21.62 -13.37
CA LEU A 44 -2.76 22.29 -12.17
C LEU A 44 -1.80 22.17 -10.98
N SER A 45 -1.08 21.05 -10.89
CA SER A 45 -0.05 20.86 -9.86
C SER A 45 1.10 21.85 -10.01
N ALA A 46 1.58 22.04 -11.22
CA ALA A 46 2.64 23.00 -11.52
C ALA A 46 2.17 24.46 -11.29
N GLU A 47 0.98 24.82 -11.79
CA GLU A 47 0.38 26.14 -11.63
C GLU A 47 0.23 26.54 -10.16
N ARG A 48 -0.27 25.62 -9.33
CA ARG A 48 -0.54 25.84 -7.90
C ARG A 48 0.65 25.54 -7.00
N LYS A 49 1.79 25.15 -7.55
CA LYS A 49 3.01 24.79 -6.83
C LYS A 49 2.71 23.76 -5.72
N ILE A 50 2.02 22.69 -6.10
CA ILE A 50 1.73 21.58 -5.18
C ILE A 50 3.02 20.83 -4.94
N HIS A 51 3.38 20.67 -3.66
CA HIS A 51 4.52 19.83 -3.29
C HIS A 51 4.15 18.36 -3.49
N CYS A 52 4.85 17.66 -4.39
CA CYS A 52 4.58 16.26 -4.70
C CYS A 52 5.90 15.49 -4.76
N THR A 53 6.12 14.61 -3.79
CA THR A 53 7.42 13.97 -3.61
C THR A 53 7.30 12.47 -3.29
N TRP A 54 8.27 11.71 -3.78
CA TRP A 54 8.54 10.35 -3.34
C TRP A 54 9.45 10.39 -2.12
N CYS A 55 8.96 9.86 -1.01
CA CYS A 55 9.72 9.77 0.25
C CYS A 55 10.60 8.52 0.29
N THR A 56 11.47 8.43 1.29
CA THR A 56 12.35 7.27 1.47
C THR A 56 11.62 6.04 1.97
N ASN A 57 10.53 6.23 2.72
CA ASN A 57 9.59 5.19 3.12
C ASN A 57 8.23 5.79 3.50
N GLU A 58 7.26 4.95 3.83
CA GLU A 58 5.89 5.37 4.15
C GLU A 58 5.80 6.07 5.50
N LYS A 59 6.66 5.73 6.47
CA LYS A 59 6.73 6.44 7.77
C LYS A 59 7.09 7.90 7.55
N THR A 60 8.16 8.18 6.81
CA THR A 60 8.58 9.56 6.51
C THR A 60 7.56 10.30 5.65
N ALA A 61 6.84 9.61 4.77
CA ALA A 61 5.75 10.18 3.99
C ALA A 61 4.57 10.61 4.90
N MET A 62 4.18 9.73 5.82
CA MET A 62 3.08 10.01 6.77
C MET A 62 3.43 11.18 7.70
N GLU A 63 4.65 11.20 8.26
CA GLU A 63 5.14 12.27 9.13
C GLU A 63 5.19 13.63 8.41
N ALA A 64 5.65 13.66 7.16
CA ALA A 64 5.70 14.88 6.37
C ALA A 64 4.30 15.40 6.02
N ALA A 65 3.37 14.51 5.67
CA ALA A 65 1.98 14.89 5.42
C ALA A 65 1.30 15.44 6.68
N LEU A 66 1.56 14.83 7.84
CA LEU A 66 1.07 15.30 9.14
C LEU A 66 1.64 16.68 9.49
N GLY A 67 2.94 16.91 9.25
CA GLY A 67 3.59 18.20 9.42
C GLY A 67 2.96 19.30 8.55
N MET A 68 2.62 18.99 7.29
CA MET A 68 1.89 19.90 6.40
C MET A 68 0.48 20.18 6.89
N SER A 69 -0.22 19.17 7.41
CA SER A 69 -1.52 19.34 8.05
C SER A 69 -1.45 20.25 9.27
N TYR A 70 -0.46 20.10 10.13
CA TYR A 70 -0.26 20.98 11.28
C TYR A 70 -0.05 22.45 10.87
N ALA A 71 0.63 22.67 9.74
CA ALA A 71 0.79 24.00 9.16
C ALA A 71 -0.52 24.58 8.56
N GLY A 72 -1.65 23.85 8.62
CA GLY A 72 -2.96 24.31 8.19
C GLY A 72 -3.29 24.01 6.72
N MET A 73 -2.49 23.19 6.05
CA MET A 73 -2.65 22.88 4.63
C MET A 73 -3.22 21.47 4.42
N ARG A 74 -4.03 21.30 3.36
CA ARG A 74 -4.52 19.97 2.94
C ARG A 74 -3.39 19.15 2.34
N SER A 75 -3.26 17.91 2.81
CA SER A 75 -2.26 16.96 2.33
C SER A 75 -2.83 15.55 2.17
N ILE A 76 -2.23 14.79 1.26
CA ILE A 76 -2.47 13.36 1.14
C ILE A 76 -1.17 12.60 1.30
N VAL A 77 -1.31 11.38 1.84
CA VAL A 77 -0.25 10.39 1.81
C VAL A 77 -0.77 9.15 1.10
N CYS A 78 0.01 8.62 0.15
CA CYS A 78 -0.38 7.48 -0.67
C CYS A 78 0.56 6.30 -0.43
N MET A 79 -0.02 5.15 -0.15
CA MET A 79 0.75 3.94 0.11
C MET A 79 -0.06 2.67 -0.16
N LYS A 80 0.64 1.56 -0.31
CA LYS A 80 0.09 0.22 -0.33
C LYS A 80 -0.22 -0.25 1.11
N HIS A 81 -1.06 -1.29 1.27
CA HIS A 81 -1.42 -1.81 2.60
C HIS A 81 -0.21 -2.20 3.45
N VAL A 82 0.83 -2.82 2.87
CA VAL A 82 2.06 -3.14 3.61
C VAL A 82 2.83 -1.90 4.03
N GLY A 83 2.72 -0.80 3.29
CA GLY A 83 3.29 0.49 3.66
C GLY A 83 2.60 1.10 4.88
N LEU A 84 1.31 0.84 5.07
CA LEU A 84 0.61 1.25 6.29
C LEU A 84 1.21 0.58 7.55
N ASN A 85 1.71 -0.64 7.44
CA ASN A 85 2.43 -1.28 8.54
C ASN A 85 3.69 -0.49 8.92
N VAL A 86 4.42 0.03 7.93
CA VAL A 86 5.62 0.86 8.14
C VAL A 86 5.26 2.22 8.75
N ALA A 87 4.13 2.81 8.34
CA ALA A 87 3.63 4.10 8.81
C ALA A 87 2.77 4.01 10.07
N ALA A 88 2.50 2.81 10.60
CA ALA A 88 1.45 2.55 11.60
C ALA A 88 1.58 3.42 12.85
N ASP A 89 2.79 3.61 13.39
CA ASP A 89 2.99 4.44 14.58
C ASP A 89 2.58 5.91 14.33
N ALA A 90 3.08 6.51 13.26
CA ALA A 90 2.72 7.87 12.88
C ALA A 90 1.22 7.99 12.54
N PHE A 91 0.64 6.97 11.89
CA PHE A 91 -0.78 6.92 11.55
C PHE A 91 -1.68 6.88 12.79
N VAL A 92 -1.42 5.99 13.74
CA VAL A 92 -2.22 5.86 14.96
C VAL A 92 -2.06 7.10 15.84
N ASN A 93 -0.84 7.63 15.98
CA ASN A 93 -0.59 8.84 16.75
C ASN A 93 -1.25 10.07 16.11
N SER A 94 -1.39 10.15 14.79
CA SER A 94 -2.09 11.25 14.13
C SER A 94 -3.58 11.33 14.50
N ALA A 95 -4.21 10.19 14.82
CA ALA A 95 -5.57 10.16 15.34
C ALA A 95 -5.67 10.73 16.76
N ILE A 96 -4.66 10.47 17.59
CA ILE A 96 -4.62 10.95 18.98
C ILE A 96 -4.29 12.45 19.03
N THR A 97 -3.29 12.91 18.28
CA THR A 97 -2.94 14.33 18.18
C THR A 97 -4.00 15.16 17.48
N GLY A 98 -4.75 14.51 16.59
CA GLY A 98 -5.60 15.18 15.63
C GLY A 98 -4.82 15.85 14.52
N VAL A 99 -5.54 16.56 13.65
CA VAL A 99 -5.02 17.27 12.48
C VAL A 99 -5.50 18.73 12.48
N ASN A 100 -4.88 19.59 11.66
CA ASN A 100 -5.32 20.98 11.49
C ASN A 100 -5.86 21.22 10.08
N GLY A 101 -5.02 21.24 9.03
CA GLY A 101 -5.47 21.10 7.65
C GLY A 101 -5.84 19.65 7.37
N GLY A 102 -6.74 19.42 6.43
CA GLY A 102 -7.24 18.08 6.12
C GLY A 102 -6.12 17.11 5.73
N LEU A 103 -6.09 15.93 6.35
CA LEU A 103 -5.14 14.86 6.09
C LEU A 103 -5.87 13.60 5.67
N ILE A 104 -5.61 13.14 4.44
CA ILE A 104 -6.18 11.92 3.92
C ILE A 104 -5.08 10.88 3.71
N VAL A 105 -5.24 9.73 4.35
CA VAL A 105 -4.34 8.59 4.22
C VAL A 105 -4.97 7.62 3.23
N ILE A 106 -4.41 7.56 2.02
CA ILE A 106 -4.91 6.71 0.94
C ILE A 106 -4.13 5.40 0.96
N VAL A 107 -4.84 4.31 1.20
CA VAL A 107 -4.26 2.97 1.28
C VAL A 107 -4.89 2.06 0.24
N ALA A 108 -4.04 1.48 -0.60
CA ALA A 108 -4.46 0.54 -1.63
C ALA A 108 -4.18 -0.90 -1.19
N ASP A 109 -5.26 -1.63 -0.90
CA ASP A 109 -5.23 -3.05 -0.61
C ASP A 109 -5.13 -3.88 -1.90
N ASP A 110 -4.51 -5.04 -1.81
CA ASP A 110 -4.30 -5.94 -2.94
C ASP A 110 -4.84 -7.36 -2.67
N PRO A 111 -6.18 -7.52 -2.60
CA PRO A 111 -6.79 -8.84 -2.51
C PRO A 111 -6.33 -9.74 -3.64
N SER A 112 -6.10 -11.02 -3.37
CA SER A 112 -5.46 -11.99 -4.27
C SER A 112 -3.96 -11.77 -4.52
N MET A 113 -3.32 -10.80 -3.89
CA MET A 113 -1.86 -10.62 -3.94
C MET A 113 -1.31 -10.52 -5.38
N HIS A 114 -1.94 -9.71 -6.25
CA HIS A 114 -1.49 -9.53 -7.64
C HIS A 114 -0.06 -9.00 -7.73
N SER A 115 0.35 -8.16 -6.77
CA SER A 115 1.71 -7.61 -6.68
C SER A 115 2.22 -7.52 -5.24
N SER A 116 1.64 -8.29 -4.30
CA SER A 116 1.92 -8.20 -2.86
C SER A 116 2.38 -9.54 -2.30
N GLN A 117 3.13 -9.49 -1.21
CA GLN A 117 3.61 -10.66 -0.47
C GLN A 117 2.57 -11.24 0.50
N ASN A 118 1.49 -10.52 0.77
CA ASN A 118 0.39 -10.95 1.64
C ASN A 118 -0.91 -10.24 1.28
N GLU A 119 -2.02 -10.70 1.85
CA GLU A 119 -3.33 -10.08 1.77
C GLU A 119 -3.67 -9.47 3.13
N GLN A 120 -3.94 -8.16 3.14
CA GLN A 120 -4.33 -7.40 4.32
C GLN A 120 -5.57 -6.57 4.02
N ASP A 121 -6.23 -6.09 5.07
CA ASP A 121 -7.37 -5.19 4.98
C ASP A 121 -7.14 -3.98 5.87
N SER A 122 -6.90 -2.84 5.24
CA SER A 122 -6.55 -1.60 5.93
C SER A 122 -7.70 -1.01 6.77
N ARG A 123 -8.95 -1.48 6.59
CA ARG A 123 -10.08 -1.08 7.43
C ARG A 123 -9.86 -1.42 8.91
N PHE A 124 -9.15 -2.52 9.22
CA PHE A 124 -8.79 -2.87 10.59
C PHE A 124 -7.89 -1.82 11.24
N TYR A 125 -6.98 -1.20 10.48
CA TYR A 125 -6.15 -0.09 10.97
C TYR A 125 -6.98 1.16 11.26
N GLY A 126 -7.91 1.52 10.39
CA GLY A 126 -8.80 2.66 10.61
C GLY A 126 -9.69 2.46 11.84
N LYS A 127 -10.22 1.25 12.03
CA LYS A 127 -10.97 0.87 13.24
C LYS A 127 -10.10 0.91 14.49
N PHE A 128 -8.88 0.38 14.43
CA PHE A 128 -7.91 0.41 15.53
C PHE A 128 -7.53 1.84 15.93
N ALA A 129 -7.34 2.72 14.94
CA ALA A 129 -7.05 4.13 15.16
C ALA A 129 -8.28 4.97 15.55
N LEU A 130 -9.49 4.40 15.54
CA LEU A 130 -10.75 5.08 15.88
C LEU A 130 -11.09 6.28 14.96
N ILE A 131 -10.76 6.18 13.68
CA ILE A 131 -10.97 7.24 12.70
C ILE A 131 -11.98 6.83 11.62
N PRO A 132 -12.59 7.82 10.90
CA PRO A 132 -13.44 7.51 9.76
C PRO A 132 -12.66 6.80 8.65
N ILE A 133 -13.34 5.84 8.01
CA ILE A 133 -12.84 5.12 6.85
C ILE A 133 -13.79 5.36 5.70
N LEU A 134 -13.24 5.61 4.52
CA LEU A 134 -13.98 5.76 3.26
C LEU A 134 -13.53 4.67 2.29
N GLU A 135 -14.51 4.06 1.61
CA GLU A 135 -14.28 2.95 0.68
C GLU A 135 -15.18 3.13 -0.55
N PRO A 136 -14.73 3.83 -1.60
CA PRO A 136 -15.57 4.13 -2.74
C PRO A 136 -15.93 2.88 -3.55
N SER A 137 -17.16 2.84 -4.06
CA SER A 137 -17.65 1.77 -4.93
C SER A 137 -17.39 2.01 -6.42
N SER A 138 -17.15 3.24 -6.82
CA SER A 138 -16.94 3.64 -8.22
C SER A 138 -15.94 4.79 -8.35
N GLN A 139 -15.45 5.02 -9.56
CA GLN A 139 -14.56 6.13 -9.88
C GLN A 139 -15.24 7.50 -9.66
N GLN A 140 -16.53 7.61 -9.92
CA GLN A 140 -17.29 8.81 -9.61
C GLN A 140 -17.30 9.08 -8.12
N GLU A 141 -17.61 8.05 -7.34
CA GLU A 141 -17.64 8.15 -5.89
C GLU A 141 -16.25 8.45 -5.32
N ALA A 142 -15.19 7.85 -5.85
CA ALA A 142 -13.81 8.12 -5.45
C ALA A 142 -13.44 9.60 -5.66
N TYR A 143 -13.82 10.19 -6.80
CA TYR A 143 -13.63 11.61 -7.10
C TYR A 143 -14.39 12.53 -6.13
N GLU A 144 -15.63 12.21 -5.79
CA GLU A 144 -16.46 13.02 -4.89
C GLU A 144 -16.05 12.84 -3.42
N MET A 145 -15.77 11.60 -3.05
CA MET A 145 -15.49 11.18 -1.68
C MET A 145 -14.20 11.81 -1.14
N ILE A 146 -13.13 11.90 -1.94
CA ILE A 146 -11.89 12.54 -1.50
C ILE A 146 -12.07 14.04 -1.22
N GLN A 147 -12.95 14.72 -1.95
CA GLN A 147 -13.26 16.13 -1.70
C GLN A 147 -14.00 16.28 -0.37
N LYS A 148 -15.01 15.44 -0.12
CA LYS A 148 -15.75 15.43 1.16
C LYS A 148 -14.86 15.01 2.33
N ALA A 149 -13.91 14.10 2.09
CA ALA A 149 -12.96 13.66 3.10
C ALA A 149 -12.14 14.81 3.70
N PHE A 150 -11.69 15.77 2.87
CA PHE A 150 -10.96 16.94 3.36
C PHE A 150 -11.83 17.83 4.27
N GLU A 151 -13.08 18.07 3.88
CA GLU A 151 -14.02 18.83 4.71
C GLU A 151 -14.23 18.14 6.05
N THR A 152 -14.55 16.84 6.03
CA THR A 152 -14.76 16.04 7.25
C THR A 152 -13.50 15.97 8.11
N SER A 153 -12.31 15.82 7.51
CA SER A 153 -11.04 15.81 8.26
C SER A 153 -10.81 17.13 9.00
N GLU A 154 -11.11 18.26 8.35
CA GLU A 154 -10.96 19.60 8.95
C GLU A 154 -12.01 19.89 10.02
N GLU A 155 -13.26 19.46 9.81
CA GLU A 155 -14.36 19.60 10.77
C GLU A 155 -14.12 18.74 12.03
N GLU A 156 -13.77 17.48 11.83
CA GLU A 156 -13.58 16.52 12.92
C GLU A 156 -12.19 16.60 13.55
N LYS A 157 -11.25 17.29 12.92
CA LYS A 157 -9.85 17.32 13.35
C LYS A 157 -9.23 15.94 13.47
N LEU A 158 -9.55 15.06 12.54
CA LEU A 158 -9.06 13.69 12.47
C LEU A 158 -8.51 13.38 11.07
N PRO A 159 -7.48 12.55 10.96
CA PRO A 159 -7.11 11.98 9.66
C PRO A 159 -8.26 11.09 9.15
N ILE A 160 -8.41 10.97 7.86
CA ILE A 160 -9.36 10.07 7.22
C ILE A 160 -8.58 8.98 6.48
N LEU A 161 -8.95 7.72 6.69
CA LEU A 161 -8.45 6.61 5.89
C LEU A 161 -9.34 6.45 4.64
N LEU A 162 -8.76 6.61 3.44
CA LEU A 162 -9.43 6.28 2.19
C LEU A 162 -8.84 4.97 1.66
N ARG A 163 -9.65 3.93 1.71
CA ARG A 163 -9.29 2.58 1.25
C ARG A 163 -9.74 2.36 -0.17
N ILE A 164 -8.86 1.82 -1.00
CA ILE A 164 -9.20 1.28 -2.33
C ILE A 164 -8.63 -0.12 -2.48
N THR A 165 -9.14 -0.89 -3.45
CA THR A 165 -8.57 -2.19 -3.83
C THR A 165 -7.99 -2.13 -5.22
N THR A 166 -7.11 -3.08 -5.59
CA THR A 166 -6.47 -3.15 -6.90
C THR A 166 -7.47 -3.02 -8.05
N ARG A 167 -8.64 -3.67 -7.95
CA ARG A 167 -9.68 -3.60 -8.97
C ARG A 167 -10.25 -2.18 -9.10
N MET A 168 -10.50 -1.53 -7.98
CA MET A 168 -10.99 -0.15 -7.97
C MET A 168 -9.93 0.81 -8.52
N ALA A 169 -8.67 0.67 -8.11
CA ALA A 169 -7.55 1.51 -8.54
C ALA A 169 -7.36 1.51 -10.06
N HIS A 170 -7.36 0.31 -10.67
CA HIS A 170 -6.94 0.09 -12.06
C HIS A 170 -8.10 -0.10 -13.06
N SER A 171 -9.36 -0.13 -12.63
CA SER A 171 -10.50 -0.10 -13.55
C SER A 171 -10.83 1.32 -13.99
N ARG A 172 -11.44 1.47 -15.18
CA ARG A 172 -11.77 2.77 -15.76
C ARG A 172 -13.26 2.98 -15.88
N ALA A 173 -13.70 4.21 -15.59
CA ALA A 173 -15.06 4.65 -15.86
C ALA A 173 -15.09 6.12 -16.30
N VAL A 174 -16.22 6.52 -16.86
CA VAL A 174 -16.49 7.92 -17.19
C VAL A 174 -16.90 8.65 -15.92
N VAL A 175 -16.11 9.66 -15.52
CA VAL A 175 -16.33 10.49 -14.34
C VAL A 175 -16.78 11.88 -14.76
N SER A 176 -17.83 12.39 -14.13
CA SER A 176 -18.29 13.77 -14.26
C SER A 176 -17.49 14.63 -13.28
N VAL A 177 -16.64 15.50 -13.80
CA VAL A 177 -15.74 16.32 -12.99
C VAL A 177 -16.15 17.79 -13.02
N LYS A 178 -15.84 18.53 -11.96
CA LYS A 178 -16.01 19.98 -11.89
C LYS A 178 -15.11 20.67 -12.94
N ASP A 179 -15.55 21.81 -13.45
CA ASP A 179 -14.76 22.58 -14.41
C ASP A 179 -13.64 23.36 -13.71
N GLU A 180 -13.85 23.75 -12.45
CA GLU A 180 -12.92 24.52 -11.65
C GLU A 180 -12.54 23.78 -10.35
N ALA A 181 -11.29 23.93 -9.96
CA ALA A 181 -10.78 23.43 -8.69
C ALA A 181 -10.94 24.50 -7.59
N ALA A 182 -11.28 24.06 -6.37
CA ALA A 182 -11.32 24.96 -5.22
C ALA A 182 -9.95 25.61 -4.97
N PRO A 183 -9.90 26.80 -4.37
CA PRO A 183 -8.63 27.41 -3.96
C PRO A 183 -7.90 26.51 -2.95
N GLN A 184 -6.58 26.65 -2.89
CA GLN A 184 -5.80 25.95 -1.87
C GLN A 184 -6.22 26.46 -0.48
N ASN A 185 -6.48 25.52 0.41
CA ASN A 185 -6.80 25.81 1.80
C ASN A 185 -5.56 26.31 2.56
N SER A 186 -5.77 27.25 3.48
CA SER A 186 -4.76 27.73 4.42
C SER A 186 -5.44 28.11 5.73
N LEU A 187 -5.46 27.17 6.68
CA LEU A 187 -5.90 27.44 8.04
C LEU A 187 -4.74 28.04 8.85
N PRO A 188 -5.01 28.90 9.85
CA PRO A 188 -3.97 29.33 10.78
C PRO A 188 -3.29 28.12 11.43
N CYS A 189 -1.99 28.21 11.66
CA CYS A 189 -1.29 27.22 12.45
C CYS A 189 -1.89 27.23 13.88
N ALA A 190 -2.23 26.07 14.40
CA ALA A 190 -2.84 25.99 15.72
C ALA A 190 -1.83 26.41 16.80
N ASN A 191 -2.30 27.18 17.78
CA ASN A 191 -1.48 27.74 18.87
C ASN A 191 -1.53 26.91 20.17
N ASP A 192 -1.98 25.65 20.10
CA ASP A 192 -2.01 24.75 21.26
C ASP A 192 -1.00 23.60 21.09
N PRO A 193 0.28 23.80 21.46
CA PRO A 193 1.28 22.73 21.39
C PRO A 193 0.91 21.50 22.23
N ALA A 194 0.10 21.66 23.28
CA ALA A 194 -0.29 20.54 24.15
C ALA A 194 -1.14 19.50 23.40
N SER A 195 -1.85 19.88 22.35
CA SER A 195 -2.60 18.96 21.50
C SER A 195 -1.68 18.01 20.69
N TRP A 196 -0.49 18.50 20.30
CA TRP A 196 0.43 17.76 19.44
C TRP A 196 1.62 17.15 20.18
N VAL A 197 1.74 17.41 21.48
CA VAL A 197 2.82 16.89 22.31
C VAL A 197 2.29 15.72 23.16
N LEU A 198 2.59 14.50 22.75
CA LEU A 198 2.10 13.27 23.40
C LEU A 198 2.84 12.90 24.70
N LEU A 199 2.95 13.85 25.62
CA LEU A 199 3.29 13.51 27.01
C LEU A 199 2.11 12.74 27.63
N PRO A 200 2.34 11.83 28.60
CA PRO A 200 1.28 10.96 29.13
C PRO A 200 0.00 11.69 29.57
N ALA A 201 0.12 12.89 30.14
CA ALA A 201 -1.04 13.67 30.56
C ALA A 201 -1.84 14.22 29.36
N ASN A 202 -1.15 14.69 28.32
CA ASN A 202 -1.77 15.18 27.09
C ASN A 202 -2.39 14.02 26.30
N ALA A 203 -1.66 12.91 26.16
CA ALA A 203 -2.12 11.73 25.45
C ALA A 203 -3.42 11.19 26.05
N ARG A 204 -3.54 11.11 27.37
CA ARG A 204 -4.81 10.69 28.04
C ARG A 204 -5.98 11.60 27.67
N ARG A 205 -5.82 12.92 27.74
CA ARG A 205 -6.87 13.88 27.36
C ARG A 205 -7.27 13.75 25.89
N SER A 206 -6.27 13.63 25.01
CA SER A 206 -6.51 13.47 23.56
C SER A 206 -7.24 12.16 23.26
N TYR A 207 -6.86 11.08 23.94
CA TYR A 207 -7.53 9.78 23.79
C TYR A 207 -8.98 9.80 24.31
N GLU A 208 -9.24 10.43 25.45
CA GLU A 208 -10.60 10.66 25.97
C GLU A 208 -11.43 11.46 24.96
N LYS A 209 -10.87 12.52 24.38
CA LYS A 209 -11.52 13.30 23.32
C LYS A 209 -11.81 12.46 22.07
N LEU A 210 -10.86 11.64 21.62
CA LEU A 210 -11.03 10.74 20.47
C LEU A 210 -12.14 9.71 20.74
N THR A 211 -12.15 9.10 21.91
CA THR A 211 -13.16 8.12 22.28
C THR A 211 -14.55 8.74 22.44
N SER A 212 -14.66 9.97 22.97
CA SER A 212 -15.94 10.69 23.09
C SER A 212 -16.57 11.04 21.73
N LYS A 213 -15.77 11.12 20.66
CA LYS A 213 -16.24 11.38 19.29
C LYS A 213 -16.89 10.17 18.62
N GLN A 214 -16.72 8.95 19.14
CA GLN A 214 -17.12 7.74 18.41
C GLN A 214 -18.62 7.67 18.08
N ASN A 215 -19.50 8.14 18.98
CA ASN A 215 -20.94 8.18 18.68
C ASN A 215 -21.24 9.20 17.57
N HIS A 216 -20.60 10.37 17.61
CA HIS A 216 -20.76 11.37 16.55
C HIS A 216 -20.26 10.85 15.19
N LEU A 217 -19.15 10.10 15.15
CA LEU A 217 -18.64 9.48 13.91
C LEU A 217 -19.60 8.41 13.37
N LYS A 218 -20.33 7.68 14.24
CA LYS A 218 -21.42 6.77 13.83
C LYS A 218 -22.57 7.55 13.20
N ASP A 219 -22.96 8.69 13.79
CA ASP A 219 -24.03 9.55 13.24
C ASP A 219 -23.62 10.14 11.88
N LEU A 220 -22.36 10.57 11.71
CA LEU A 220 -21.84 11.01 10.43
C LEU A 220 -21.90 9.90 9.37
N SER A 221 -21.56 8.68 9.75
CA SER A 221 -21.66 7.54 8.84
C SER A 221 -23.11 7.22 8.48
N LEU A 222 -24.02 7.29 9.45
CA LEU A 222 -25.46 7.08 9.23
C LEU A 222 -26.06 8.12 8.28
N GLN A 223 -25.60 9.37 8.34
CA GLN A 223 -26.06 10.48 7.50
C GLN A 223 -25.28 10.63 6.19
N SER A 224 -24.28 9.78 5.97
CA SER A 224 -23.42 9.85 4.80
C SER A 224 -24.20 9.61 3.50
N PRO A 225 -24.05 10.46 2.47
CA PRO A 225 -24.65 10.20 1.17
C PRO A 225 -24.07 8.98 0.47
N PHE A 226 -22.92 8.49 0.93
CA PHE A 226 -22.25 7.31 0.40
C PHE A 226 -22.77 5.99 0.97
N ASN A 227 -23.46 6.02 2.12
CA ASN A 227 -24.16 4.87 2.69
C ASN A 227 -25.64 4.94 2.28
N GLN A 228 -26.16 3.88 1.69
CA GLN A 228 -27.50 3.90 1.10
C GLN A 228 -28.25 2.60 1.42
N LEU A 229 -29.44 2.72 1.96
CA LEU A 229 -30.32 1.59 2.26
C LEU A 229 -31.51 1.56 1.27
N TYR A 230 -31.62 0.47 0.56
CA TYR A 230 -32.73 0.17 -0.36
C TYR A 230 -33.54 -0.98 0.20
N ILE A 231 -34.79 -0.73 0.59
CA ILE A 231 -35.73 -1.77 1.07
C ILE A 231 -36.77 -2.03 0.00
N GLN A 232 -36.98 -3.29 -0.32
CA GLN A 232 -38.00 -3.70 -1.27
C GLN A 232 -39.43 -3.50 -0.71
N ALA A 233 -40.31 -2.93 -1.53
CA ALA A 233 -41.68 -2.62 -1.13
C ALA A 233 -42.61 -3.85 -0.95
N ASN A 234 -42.20 -5.03 -1.47
CA ASN A 234 -43.06 -6.22 -1.57
C ASN A 234 -43.02 -7.15 -0.34
N GLY A 235 -42.62 -6.65 0.83
CA GLY A 235 -42.54 -7.44 2.08
C GLY A 235 -41.13 -7.93 2.40
N LYS A 236 -41.00 -8.76 3.45
CA LYS A 236 -39.67 -9.28 3.89
C LYS A 236 -39.05 -10.17 2.82
N SER A 237 -37.87 -9.79 2.39
CA SER A 237 -37.07 -10.63 1.49
C SER A 237 -36.46 -11.82 2.24
N ASP A 238 -36.19 -12.92 1.54
CA ASP A 238 -35.46 -14.04 2.17
C ASP A 238 -34.04 -13.66 2.54
N THR A 239 -33.37 -12.90 1.68
CA THR A 239 -31.98 -12.46 1.87
C THR A 239 -31.86 -10.96 1.65
N GLY A 240 -31.34 -10.24 2.65
CA GLY A 240 -30.83 -8.88 2.51
C GLY A 240 -29.35 -8.91 2.16
N ILE A 241 -28.83 -7.89 1.49
CA ILE A 241 -27.44 -7.82 1.08
C ILE A 241 -26.78 -6.59 1.70
N ILE A 242 -25.65 -6.77 2.39
CA ILE A 242 -24.73 -5.68 2.72
C ILE A 242 -23.60 -5.72 1.73
N ALA A 243 -23.38 -4.64 0.98
CA ALA A 243 -22.36 -4.55 -0.05
C ALA A 243 -21.40 -3.39 0.21
N CYS A 244 -20.09 -3.70 0.33
CA CYS A 244 -19.05 -2.75 0.70
C CYS A 244 -18.16 -2.41 -0.47
N GLY A 245 -17.82 -1.13 -0.64
CA GLY A 245 -16.92 -0.66 -1.69
C GLY A 245 -17.29 -1.21 -3.06
N ILE A 246 -16.30 -1.73 -3.79
CA ILE A 246 -16.50 -2.30 -5.14
C ILE A 246 -17.46 -3.50 -5.17
N GLY A 247 -17.62 -4.22 -4.05
CA GLY A 247 -18.59 -5.31 -3.93
C GLY A 247 -20.02 -4.89 -4.25
N TYR A 248 -20.35 -3.60 -4.04
CA TYR A 248 -21.64 -3.05 -4.42
C TYR A 248 -21.87 -3.12 -5.94
N ASN A 249 -20.84 -2.83 -6.76
CA ASN A 249 -20.97 -2.91 -8.22
C ASN A 249 -21.20 -4.34 -8.67
N TYR A 250 -20.57 -5.33 -8.03
CA TYR A 250 -20.77 -6.74 -8.36
C TYR A 250 -22.18 -7.23 -8.01
N VAL A 251 -22.73 -6.74 -6.90
CA VAL A 251 -24.13 -7.00 -6.56
C VAL A 251 -25.07 -6.36 -7.59
N LYS A 252 -24.83 -5.10 -7.94
CA LYS A 252 -25.68 -4.38 -8.91
C LYS A 252 -25.63 -4.93 -10.33
N GLU A 253 -24.57 -5.62 -10.70
CA GLU A 253 -24.49 -6.29 -12.03
C GLU A 253 -25.54 -7.39 -12.17
N TYR A 254 -25.90 -8.06 -11.09
CA TYR A 254 -26.83 -9.19 -11.09
C TYR A 254 -28.17 -8.90 -10.41
N ASP A 255 -28.26 -7.85 -9.62
CA ASP A 255 -29.50 -7.47 -8.92
C ASP A 255 -30.42 -6.70 -9.86
N ASN A 256 -31.54 -7.32 -10.25
CA ASN A 256 -32.61 -6.70 -11.05
C ASN A 256 -33.51 -5.77 -10.21
N ASN A 257 -33.00 -5.17 -9.16
CA ASN A 257 -33.73 -4.42 -8.12
C ASN A 257 -34.75 -5.28 -7.34
N GLU A 258 -34.42 -6.55 -7.15
CA GLU A 258 -35.26 -7.50 -6.41
C GLU A 258 -34.79 -7.70 -4.95
N SER A 259 -33.58 -7.25 -4.62
CA SER A 259 -32.99 -7.42 -3.30
C SER A 259 -33.10 -6.16 -2.45
N SER A 260 -33.29 -6.31 -1.12
CA SER A 260 -33.03 -5.25 -0.16
C SER A 260 -31.51 -5.15 0.04
N ILE A 261 -30.95 -3.96 -0.19
CA ILE A 261 -29.49 -3.76 -0.20
C ILE A 261 -29.12 -2.61 0.71
N LEU A 262 -28.14 -2.83 1.59
CA LEU A 262 -27.40 -1.78 2.27
C LEU A 262 -26.03 -1.64 1.63
N LYS A 263 -25.78 -0.52 0.98
CA LYS A 263 -24.45 -0.11 0.53
C LYS A 263 -23.69 0.55 1.66
N ILE A 264 -22.47 0.10 1.95
CA ILE A 264 -21.55 0.73 2.92
C ILE A 264 -20.29 1.18 2.19
N SER A 265 -20.05 2.49 2.19
CA SER A 265 -18.86 3.14 1.64
C SER A 265 -18.18 4.07 2.65
N GLN A 266 -18.80 4.29 3.82
CA GLN A 266 -18.25 5.06 4.93
C GLN A 266 -18.44 4.33 6.26
N TYR A 267 -17.41 4.33 7.08
CA TYR A 267 -17.39 3.72 8.41
C TYR A 267 -17.11 4.79 9.49
N PRO A 268 -17.50 4.54 10.77
CA PRO A 268 -17.97 3.27 11.37
C PRO A 268 -19.24 2.71 10.71
N ILE A 269 -19.50 1.42 10.91
CA ILE A 269 -20.70 0.77 10.34
C ILE A 269 -21.95 1.53 10.76
N PRO A 270 -22.90 1.86 9.83
CA PRO A 270 -24.16 2.53 10.15
C PRO A 270 -25.15 1.52 10.79
N GLU A 271 -24.98 1.25 12.08
CA GLU A 271 -25.68 0.18 12.83
C GLU A 271 -27.21 0.25 12.66
N THR A 272 -27.79 1.45 12.68
CA THR A 272 -29.24 1.65 12.48
C THR A 272 -29.70 1.13 11.11
N MET A 273 -28.94 1.39 10.03
CA MET A 273 -29.27 0.88 8.70
C MET A 273 -29.13 -0.65 8.63
N VAL A 274 -28.14 -1.22 9.34
CA VAL A 274 -27.98 -2.68 9.43
C VAL A 274 -29.20 -3.31 10.11
N CYS A 275 -29.66 -2.74 11.24
CA CYS A 275 -30.87 -3.20 11.94
C CYS A 275 -32.10 -3.08 11.05
N GLN A 276 -32.29 -1.94 10.37
CA GLN A 276 -33.41 -1.74 9.44
C GLN A 276 -33.38 -2.77 8.29
N LEU A 277 -32.22 -3.12 7.76
CA LEU A 277 -32.12 -4.19 6.76
C LEU A 277 -32.53 -5.55 7.37
N ALA A 278 -32.01 -5.87 8.56
CA ALA A 278 -32.31 -7.12 9.27
C ALA A 278 -33.82 -7.29 9.59
N ASP A 279 -34.51 -6.20 9.94
CA ASP A 279 -35.95 -6.21 10.18
C ASP A 279 -36.75 -6.56 8.92
N ASN A 280 -36.15 -6.35 7.73
CA ASN A 280 -36.79 -6.57 6.43
C ASN A 280 -36.32 -7.83 5.70
N CYS A 281 -35.52 -8.70 6.33
CA CYS A 281 -35.08 -9.96 5.75
C CYS A 281 -34.96 -11.06 6.81
N LYS A 282 -34.76 -12.32 6.37
CA LYS A 282 -34.53 -13.46 7.27
C LYS A 282 -33.05 -13.72 7.53
N LYS A 283 -32.20 -13.36 6.60
CA LYS A 283 -30.75 -13.52 6.65
C LYS A 283 -30.05 -12.43 5.85
N ILE A 284 -28.77 -12.18 6.14
CA ILE A 284 -27.96 -11.20 5.44
C ILE A 284 -26.79 -11.91 4.74
N LEU A 285 -26.56 -11.55 3.49
CA LEU A 285 -25.32 -11.83 2.75
C LEU A 285 -24.43 -10.59 2.81
N VAL A 286 -23.21 -10.73 3.35
CA VAL A 286 -22.21 -9.65 3.36
C VAL A 286 -21.25 -9.83 2.20
N VAL A 287 -21.19 -8.85 1.31
CA VAL A 287 -20.35 -8.79 0.12
C VAL A 287 -19.30 -7.70 0.34
N GLU A 288 -18.11 -8.11 0.76
CA GLU A 288 -16.98 -7.22 1.05
C GLU A 288 -15.68 -7.77 0.47
N ASP A 289 -14.88 -6.90 -0.15
CA ASP A 289 -13.61 -7.29 -0.75
C ASP A 289 -12.46 -7.10 0.26
N GLY A 290 -11.73 -8.17 0.55
CA GLY A 290 -10.73 -8.25 1.61
C GLY A 290 -11.14 -9.20 2.75
N GLN A 291 -10.84 -8.85 3.98
CA GLN A 291 -11.16 -9.66 5.17
C GLN A 291 -12.64 -9.47 5.60
N PRO A 292 -13.21 -10.39 6.40
CA PRO A 292 -14.60 -10.31 6.86
C PRO A 292 -14.78 -9.23 7.95
N PHE A 293 -14.52 -7.98 7.60
CA PHE A 293 -14.52 -6.84 8.52
C PHE A 293 -15.94 -6.46 8.99
N VAL A 294 -16.87 -6.36 8.04
CA VAL A 294 -18.29 -6.05 8.35
C VAL A 294 -18.99 -7.28 8.89
N GLU A 295 -18.78 -8.44 8.27
CA GLU A 295 -19.37 -9.71 8.70
C GLU A 295 -19.08 -10.02 10.17
N GLU A 296 -17.84 -9.82 10.63
CA GLU A 296 -17.46 -10.03 12.05
C GLU A 296 -18.17 -9.04 12.99
N GLN A 297 -18.27 -7.77 12.60
CA GLN A 297 -18.83 -6.73 13.46
C GLN A 297 -20.35 -6.87 13.61
N ILE A 298 -21.07 -7.19 12.53
CA ILE A 298 -22.53 -7.32 12.60
C ILE A 298 -22.98 -8.58 13.36
N LYS A 299 -22.13 -9.60 13.50
CA LYS A 299 -22.39 -10.76 14.36
C LYS A 299 -22.56 -10.39 15.84
N GLY A 300 -21.91 -9.32 16.28
CA GLY A 300 -22.10 -8.77 17.64
C GLY A 300 -23.31 -7.86 17.76
N LEU A 301 -23.81 -7.32 16.66
CA LEU A 301 -24.94 -6.39 16.61
C LEU A 301 -26.28 -7.11 16.48
N LEU A 302 -26.35 -8.12 15.64
CA LEU A 302 -27.56 -8.92 15.40
C LEU A 302 -27.60 -10.14 16.35
N GLY A 303 -28.79 -10.55 16.76
CA GLY A 303 -28.97 -11.68 17.67
C GLY A 303 -28.37 -12.99 17.15
N LYS A 304 -28.05 -13.93 18.05
CA LYS A 304 -27.37 -15.21 17.71
C LYS A 304 -28.13 -16.07 16.68
N ASP A 305 -29.45 -15.92 16.62
CA ASP A 305 -30.31 -16.70 15.72
C ASP A 305 -30.47 -16.07 14.33
N PHE A 306 -29.87 -14.89 14.11
CA PHE A 306 -29.91 -14.23 12.81
C PHE A 306 -28.84 -14.78 11.88
N GLU A 307 -29.24 -15.34 10.73
CA GLU A 307 -28.32 -15.96 9.77
C GLU A 307 -27.55 -14.89 8.98
N ILE A 308 -26.24 -14.87 9.15
CA ILE A 308 -25.32 -14.00 8.43
C ILE A 308 -24.41 -14.86 7.56
N LYS A 309 -24.40 -14.58 6.26
CA LYS A 309 -23.63 -15.25 5.23
C LYS A 309 -22.53 -14.34 4.68
N GLY A 310 -21.41 -14.91 4.33
CA GLY A 310 -20.27 -14.15 3.77
C GLY A 310 -19.02 -15.01 3.64
N ARG A 311 -17.87 -14.41 3.90
CA ARG A 311 -16.57 -15.09 3.82
C ARG A 311 -16.33 -16.10 4.94
N LEU A 312 -16.88 -15.84 6.14
CA LEU A 312 -16.73 -16.73 7.30
C LEU A 312 -17.60 -17.99 7.19
N THR A 313 -18.69 -17.92 6.45
CA THR A 313 -19.59 -19.06 6.23
C THR A 313 -19.25 -19.87 4.97
N GLY A 314 -18.34 -19.36 4.14
CA GLY A 314 -17.95 -19.98 2.88
C GLY A 314 -18.92 -19.71 1.73
N ASP A 315 -19.92 -18.86 1.92
CA ASP A 315 -20.80 -18.42 0.83
C ASP A 315 -20.05 -17.54 -0.19
N LEU A 316 -19.01 -16.82 0.27
CA LEU A 316 -18.00 -16.16 -0.55
C LEU A 316 -16.62 -16.77 -0.28
N PRO A 317 -15.67 -16.73 -1.24
CA PRO A 317 -14.30 -17.23 -1.02
C PRO A 317 -13.65 -16.55 0.19
N ARG A 318 -13.00 -17.35 1.07
CA ARG A 318 -12.36 -16.81 2.29
C ARG A 318 -11.17 -15.89 1.98
N THR A 319 -10.49 -16.14 0.87
CA THR A 319 -9.30 -15.40 0.42
C THR A 319 -9.47 -14.94 -1.02
N GLY A 320 -8.69 -13.96 -1.41
CA GLY A 320 -8.66 -13.43 -2.77
C GLY A 320 -9.71 -12.35 -3.06
N GLU A 321 -9.53 -11.69 -4.21
CA GLU A 321 -10.46 -10.64 -4.66
C GLU A 321 -11.86 -11.21 -4.95
N LEU A 322 -12.88 -10.39 -4.74
CA LEU A 322 -14.20 -10.70 -5.23
C LEU A 322 -14.26 -10.54 -6.76
N THR A 323 -15.07 -11.38 -7.37
CA THR A 323 -15.43 -11.26 -8.78
C THR A 323 -16.93 -11.22 -8.92
N PRO A 324 -17.48 -10.62 -10.01
CA PRO A 324 -18.91 -10.70 -10.29
C PRO A 324 -19.47 -12.13 -10.20
N ASP A 325 -18.72 -13.11 -10.71
CA ASP A 325 -19.15 -14.51 -10.74
C ASP A 325 -19.29 -15.15 -9.36
N ASN A 326 -18.33 -14.92 -8.44
CA ASN A 326 -18.45 -15.48 -7.09
C ASN A 326 -19.53 -14.78 -6.26
N VAL A 327 -19.79 -13.49 -6.53
CA VAL A 327 -20.92 -12.77 -5.94
C VAL A 327 -22.25 -13.29 -6.48
N ALA A 328 -22.39 -13.50 -7.81
CA ALA A 328 -23.57 -14.10 -8.41
C ALA A 328 -23.87 -15.48 -7.82
N ALA A 329 -22.84 -16.33 -7.66
CA ALA A 329 -22.97 -17.64 -7.04
C ALA A 329 -23.50 -17.55 -5.59
N ALA A 330 -22.98 -16.61 -4.78
CA ALA A 330 -23.44 -16.37 -3.41
C ALA A 330 -24.89 -15.87 -3.37
N MET A 331 -25.31 -15.05 -4.33
CA MET A 331 -26.69 -14.61 -4.54
C MET A 331 -27.61 -15.68 -5.11
N LYS A 332 -27.10 -16.87 -5.44
CA LYS A 332 -27.80 -17.99 -6.12
C LYS A 332 -28.36 -17.63 -7.50
N ILE A 333 -27.71 -16.72 -8.19
CA ILE A 333 -28.03 -16.31 -9.56
C ILE A 333 -27.16 -17.11 -10.54
N LYS A 334 -27.75 -17.69 -11.57
CA LYS A 334 -26.99 -18.30 -12.66
C LYS A 334 -26.33 -17.19 -13.47
N SER A 335 -25.00 -17.08 -13.38
CA SER A 335 -24.27 -16.19 -14.28
C SER A 335 -24.35 -16.73 -15.71
N SER A 336 -24.70 -15.87 -16.64
CA SER A 336 -25.14 -16.26 -17.98
C SER A 336 -24.02 -16.39 -18.98
N GLN A 337 -22.89 -16.71 -18.77
CA GLN A 337 -21.87 -17.13 -19.75
C GLN A 337 -20.43 -17.06 -19.18
N PHE A 338 -19.92 -18.20 -18.77
CA PHE A 338 -18.47 -18.37 -18.67
C PHE A 338 -17.89 -18.58 -20.07
N TYR A 339 -17.11 -17.64 -20.54
CA TYR A 339 -16.22 -17.94 -21.65
C TYR A 339 -15.01 -18.70 -21.08
N ALA A 340 -14.85 -19.94 -21.53
CA ALA A 340 -13.65 -20.70 -21.21
C ALA A 340 -12.41 -19.92 -21.66
N THR A 341 -11.39 -19.91 -20.82
CA THR A 341 -10.08 -19.33 -21.19
C THR A 341 -9.61 -19.96 -22.49
N ALA A 342 -9.29 -19.17 -23.50
CA ALA A 342 -8.84 -19.67 -24.79
C ALA A 342 -7.55 -20.49 -24.62
N ASN A 343 -7.43 -21.62 -25.34
CA ASN A 343 -6.30 -22.55 -25.20
C ASN A 343 -4.91 -21.92 -25.52
N ASN A 344 -4.88 -20.77 -26.18
CA ASN A 344 -3.67 -20.03 -26.50
C ASN A 344 -3.22 -19.04 -25.39
N VAL A 345 -3.98 -18.91 -24.30
CA VAL A 345 -3.58 -18.13 -23.13
C VAL A 345 -2.59 -18.96 -22.32
N VAL A 346 -1.35 -18.49 -22.28
CA VAL A 346 -0.28 -19.12 -21.49
C VAL A 346 0.04 -18.28 -20.25
N SER A 347 0.36 -18.96 -19.16
CA SER A 347 0.85 -18.31 -17.95
C SER A 347 2.16 -17.56 -18.25
N ARG A 348 2.28 -16.36 -17.67
CA ARG A 348 3.49 -15.52 -17.76
C ARG A 348 4.02 -15.26 -16.35
N PRO A 349 4.68 -16.26 -15.72
CA PRO A 349 5.22 -16.06 -14.39
C PRO A 349 6.25 -14.92 -14.41
N PRO A 350 6.35 -14.13 -13.33
CA PRO A 350 7.35 -13.08 -13.23
C PRO A 350 8.76 -13.67 -13.34
N ALA A 351 9.66 -12.95 -13.99
CA ALA A 351 11.06 -13.36 -14.15
C ALA A 351 11.98 -12.15 -14.26
N LEU A 352 13.25 -12.33 -13.87
CA LEU A 352 14.27 -11.32 -14.10
C LEU A 352 14.44 -11.03 -15.60
N CYS A 353 14.41 -9.77 -15.97
CA CYS A 353 14.55 -9.32 -17.36
C CYS A 353 15.83 -9.86 -18.02
N ARG A 354 15.81 -10.10 -19.33
CA ARG A 354 17.02 -10.43 -20.08
C ARG A 354 18.00 -9.25 -20.03
N GLY A 355 19.26 -9.51 -19.67
CA GLY A 355 20.30 -8.48 -19.52
C GLY A 355 20.19 -7.67 -18.22
N CYS A 356 19.36 -8.08 -17.27
CA CYS A 356 19.31 -7.48 -15.94
C CYS A 356 20.59 -7.79 -15.14
N GLY A 357 21.17 -6.79 -14.47
CA GLY A 357 22.37 -6.96 -13.64
C GLY A 357 22.17 -7.94 -12.47
N HIS A 358 20.96 -8.05 -11.92
CA HIS A 358 20.66 -9.02 -10.86
C HIS A 358 20.95 -10.48 -11.28
N ARG A 359 20.81 -10.82 -12.57
CA ARG A 359 21.12 -12.16 -13.08
C ARG A 359 22.58 -12.51 -12.90
N ASP A 360 23.47 -11.58 -13.25
CA ASP A 360 24.93 -11.76 -13.17
C ASP A 360 25.37 -11.82 -11.70
N VAL A 361 24.73 -11.03 -10.81
CA VAL A 361 24.93 -11.09 -9.35
C VAL A 361 24.58 -12.47 -8.81
N TYR A 362 23.42 -13.03 -9.15
CA TYR A 362 22.99 -14.35 -8.66
C TYR A 362 23.81 -15.51 -9.22
N ILE A 363 24.30 -15.40 -10.44
CA ILE A 363 25.25 -16.38 -11.00
C ILE A 363 26.53 -16.40 -10.15
N ALA A 364 27.08 -15.22 -9.81
CA ALA A 364 28.28 -15.10 -9.00
C ALA A 364 28.05 -15.59 -7.55
N LEU A 365 26.97 -15.17 -6.92
CA LEU A 365 26.59 -15.59 -5.56
C LEU A 365 26.42 -17.10 -5.46
N ASN A 366 25.66 -17.70 -6.38
CA ASN A 366 25.45 -19.15 -6.41
C ASN A 366 26.76 -19.93 -6.62
N LYS A 367 27.69 -19.38 -7.39
CA LYS A 367 28.99 -20.01 -7.61
C LYS A 367 29.79 -20.08 -6.30
N VAL A 368 29.81 -18.97 -5.54
CA VAL A 368 30.56 -18.91 -4.27
C VAL A 368 29.80 -19.64 -3.14
N ALA A 369 28.50 -19.44 -3.02
CA ALA A 369 27.71 -20.07 -1.95
C ALA A 369 27.80 -21.61 -1.96
N LYS A 370 27.94 -22.23 -3.11
CA LYS A 370 28.15 -23.68 -3.25
C LYS A 370 29.46 -24.19 -2.64
N GLU A 371 30.42 -23.32 -2.40
CA GLU A 371 31.69 -23.66 -1.75
C GLU A 371 31.51 -23.85 -0.22
N TYR A 372 30.39 -23.36 0.33
CA TYR A 372 30.07 -23.37 1.76
C TYR A 372 28.78 -24.18 2.03
N PRO A 373 28.86 -25.31 2.73
CA PRO A 373 27.69 -26.20 2.95
C PRO A 373 26.51 -25.54 3.67
N ASN A 374 26.80 -24.58 4.55
CA ASN A 374 25.80 -23.92 5.40
C ASN A 374 25.49 -22.48 4.95
N ALA A 375 25.93 -22.07 3.77
CA ALA A 375 25.64 -20.74 3.23
C ALA A 375 24.11 -20.49 3.20
N ARG A 376 23.70 -19.28 3.61
CA ARG A 376 22.31 -18.81 3.48
C ARG A 376 22.30 -17.40 2.89
N ILE A 377 21.38 -17.20 1.94
CA ILE A 377 21.19 -15.92 1.27
C ILE A 377 19.82 -15.36 1.64
N PHE A 378 19.83 -14.37 2.51
CA PHE A 378 18.64 -13.67 2.97
C PHE A 378 18.31 -12.54 2.00
N SER A 379 17.08 -12.46 1.58
CA SER A 379 16.60 -11.40 0.70
C SER A 379 15.34 -10.74 1.24
N ASP A 380 14.92 -9.69 0.58
CA ASP A 380 13.70 -8.95 0.88
C ASP A 380 12.99 -8.50 -0.40
N ILE A 381 12.14 -7.47 -0.35
CA ILE A 381 11.18 -7.17 -1.42
C ILE A 381 11.75 -6.20 -2.45
N GLY A 382 11.83 -6.66 -3.69
CA GLY A 382 12.22 -5.88 -4.87
C GLY A 382 12.34 -6.75 -6.12
N CYS A 383 12.80 -6.22 -7.25
CA CYS A 383 13.01 -7.02 -8.46
C CYS A 383 13.97 -8.21 -8.23
N TYR A 384 14.93 -8.04 -7.35
CA TYR A 384 15.91 -9.08 -6.98
C TYR A 384 15.28 -10.28 -6.27
N THR A 385 14.11 -10.13 -5.63
CA THR A 385 13.34 -11.27 -5.06
C THR A 385 13.08 -12.37 -6.09
N LEU A 386 12.97 -12.00 -7.37
CA LEU A 386 12.79 -12.97 -8.46
C LEU A 386 14.00 -13.91 -8.65
N GLY A 387 15.11 -13.66 -7.95
CA GLY A 387 16.22 -14.61 -7.81
C GLY A 387 15.84 -15.90 -7.08
N ALA A 388 14.72 -15.94 -6.36
CA ALA A 388 14.14 -17.16 -5.79
C ALA A 388 13.69 -18.17 -6.85
N LEU A 389 13.36 -17.70 -8.04
CA LEU A 389 12.81 -18.53 -9.12
C LEU A 389 13.91 -19.14 -10.00
N PRO A 390 13.63 -20.28 -10.66
CA PRO A 390 14.52 -20.83 -11.67
C PRO A 390 14.86 -19.82 -12.77
N PRO A 391 16.09 -19.85 -13.31
CA PRO A 391 17.14 -20.83 -13.07
C PRO A 391 18.06 -20.52 -11.89
N PHE A 392 17.84 -19.42 -11.14
CA PHE A 392 18.75 -18.96 -10.10
C PHE A 392 18.56 -19.73 -8.80
N CYS A 393 17.35 -19.77 -8.24
CA CYS A 393 17.06 -20.38 -6.92
C CYS A 393 18.11 -19.93 -5.88
N ALA A 394 18.38 -18.63 -5.83
CA ALA A 394 19.58 -18.06 -5.20
C ALA A 394 19.28 -17.35 -3.86
N ILE A 395 18.06 -17.39 -3.38
CA ILE A 395 17.69 -16.76 -2.12
C ILE A 395 16.85 -17.73 -1.28
N ASP A 396 17.08 -17.72 0.03
CA ASP A 396 16.45 -18.61 0.98
C ASP A 396 15.24 -17.98 1.69
N THR A 397 15.18 -16.64 1.75
CA THR A 397 14.11 -15.91 2.44
C THR A 397 13.67 -14.66 1.69
N CYS A 398 12.41 -14.28 1.92
CA CYS A 398 11.85 -13.00 1.48
C CYS A 398 10.67 -12.67 2.40
N VAL A 399 10.79 -11.64 3.26
CA VAL A 399 9.75 -11.31 4.26
C VAL A 399 9.18 -9.92 4.01
N ASP A 400 9.90 -8.85 4.37
CA ASP A 400 9.48 -7.46 4.19
C ASP A 400 10.65 -6.58 3.75
N MET A 401 10.38 -5.34 3.36
CA MET A 401 11.44 -4.46 2.85
C MET A 401 12.45 -4.10 3.94
N GLY A 402 13.72 -4.48 3.73
CA GLY A 402 14.83 -4.24 4.64
C GLY A 402 15.20 -5.40 5.56
N ALA A 403 14.35 -6.42 5.66
CA ALA A 403 14.56 -7.55 6.56
C ALA A 403 15.80 -8.39 6.24
N SER A 404 16.31 -8.35 5.01
CA SER A 404 17.44 -9.20 4.59
C SER A 404 18.68 -9.02 5.47
N ILE A 405 19.02 -7.77 5.83
CA ILE A 405 20.21 -7.47 6.63
C ILE A 405 20.03 -7.98 8.07
N THR A 406 18.91 -7.67 8.71
CA THR A 406 18.65 -8.07 10.11
C THR A 406 18.45 -9.57 10.24
N MET A 407 17.83 -10.23 9.24
CA MET A 407 17.74 -11.69 9.24
C MET A 407 19.12 -12.36 9.04
N ALA A 408 19.98 -11.81 8.16
CA ALA A 408 21.35 -12.32 8.01
C ALA A 408 22.14 -12.16 9.30
N LYS A 409 22.01 -11.00 10.00
CA LYS A 409 22.60 -10.77 11.32
C LYS A 409 22.14 -11.82 12.32
N GLY A 410 20.81 -11.98 12.49
CA GLY A 410 20.27 -12.97 13.43
C GLY A 410 20.69 -14.40 13.12
N ALA A 411 20.84 -14.76 11.85
CA ALA A 411 21.35 -16.05 11.42
C ALA A 411 22.85 -16.23 11.75
N ALA A 412 23.65 -15.18 11.54
CA ALA A 412 25.07 -15.18 11.90
C ALA A 412 25.24 -15.33 13.42
N ASP A 413 24.42 -14.64 14.24
CA ASP A 413 24.37 -14.79 15.69
C ASP A 413 24.04 -16.22 16.13
N ALA A 414 23.26 -16.95 15.32
CA ALA A 414 22.96 -18.38 15.50
C ALA A 414 24.05 -19.33 14.95
N GLY A 415 25.15 -18.80 14.41
CA GLY A 415 26.27 -19.59 13.88
C GLY A 415 26.15 -19.98 12.40
N VAL A 416 25.24 -19.38 11.63
CA VAL A 416 25.19 -19.58 10.18
C VAL A 416 26.37 -18.85 9.51
N PHE A 417 27.14 -19.61 8.72
CA PHE A 417 28.27 -19.05 7.96
C PHE A 417 28.38 -19.68 6.57
N PRO A 418 28.51 -18.86 5.53
CA PRO A 418 28.29 -17.43 5.50
C PRO A 418 26.79 -17.05 5.56
N ALA A 419 26.48 -15.94 6.22
CA ALA A 419 25.17 -15.30 6.19
C ALA A 419 25.24 -14.07 5.25
N ILE A 420 24.57 -14.15 4.12
CA ILE A 420 24.63 -13.15 3.06
C ILE A 420 23.27 -12.46 2.95
N SER A 421 23.25 -11.12 2.96
CA SER A 421 22.07 -10.32 2.67
C SER A 421 22.09 -9.83 1.22
N VAL A 422 20.95 -9.90 0.53
CA VAL A 422 20.76 -9.28 -0.79
C VAL A 422 19.59 -8.31 -0.70
N ILE A 423 19.88 -7.03 -0.93
CA ILE A 423 18.93 -5.93 -0.80
C ILE A 423 19.03 -5.02 -2.05
N GLY A 424 17.90 -4.43 -2.46
CA GLY A 424 17.89 -3.43 -3.53
C GLY A 424 18.29 -2.05 -3.03
N ASP A 425 18.69 -1.19 -3.94
CA ASP A 425 19.09 0.20 -3.68
C ASP A 425 17.99 1.02 -2.98
N SER A 426 16.78 1.02 -3.50
CA SER A 426 15.64 1.71 -2.88
C SER A 426 15.25 1.09 -1.54
N THR A 427 15.25 -0.24 -1.44
CA THR A 427 14.93 -0.95 -0.20
C THR A 427 15.98 -0.71 0.89
N PHE A 428 17.25 -0.54 0.51
CA PHE A 428 18.30 -0.17 1.45
C PHE A 428 18.03 1.19 2.09
N THR A 429 17.63 2.21 1.31
CA THR A 429 17.26 3.52 1.87
C THR A 429 15.90 3.53 2.55
N HIS A 430 15.00 2.60 2.20
CA HIS A 430 13.70 2.45 2.85
C HIS A 430 13.85 1.97 4.31
N SER A 431 14.54 0.86 4.55
CA SER A 431 14.65 0.24 5.88
C SER A 431 15.99 -0.47 6.14
N GLY A 432 16.85 -0.64 5.13
CA GLY A 432 18.11 -1.38 5.29
C GLY A 432 19.19 -0.64 6.08
N MET A 433 19.18 0.71 6.08
CA MET A 433 20.20 1.51 6.76
C MET A 433 20.22 1.26 8.28
N THR A 434 19.05 1.16 8.90
CA THR A 434 18.92 0.86 10.34
C THR A 434 19.43 -0.53 10.67
N GLY A 435 19.11 -1.52 9.84
CA GLY A 435 19.62 -2.88 9.99
C GLY A 435 21.13 -2.98 9.81
N LEU A 436 21.71 -2.20 8.89
CA LEU A 436 23.17 -2.14 8.70
C LEU A 436 23.87 -1.51 9.91
N LEU A 437 23.32 -0.41 10.45
CA LEU A 437 23.86 0.22 11.65
C LEU A 437 23.85 -0.75 12.85
N ASP A 438 22.77 -1.49 13.01
CA ASP A 438 22.63 -2.48 14.07
C ASP A 438 23.65 -3.61 13.91
N ALA A 439 23.83 -4.15 12.69
CA ALA A 439 24.82 -5.17 12.38
C ALA A 439 26.26 -4.71 12.63
N VAL A 440 26.59 -3.46 12.29
CA VAL A 440 27.93 -2.88 12.52
C VAL A 440 28.19 -2.72 14.02
N ASN A 441 27.20 -2.19 14.79
CA ASN A 441 27.34 -2.02 16.23
C ASN A 441 27.60 -3.35 16.95
N ASP A 442 26.93 -4.42 16.52
CA ASP A 442 27.11 -5.76 17.07
C ASP A 442 28.30 -6.51 16.49
N LYS A 443 29.01 -5.93 15.53
CA LYS A 443 30.13 -6.57 14.83
C LYS A 443 29.73 -7.92 14.21
N ALA A 444 28.54 -7.96 13.63
CA ALA A 444 28.01 -9.17 13.01
C ALA A 444 28.90 -9.63 11.84
N ASN A 445 29.03 -10.95 11.67
CA ASN A 445 29.78 -11.52 10.56
C ASN A 445 28.86 -11.78 9.38
N ILE A 446 28.59 -10.73 8.57
CA ILE A 446 27.66 -10.78 7.43
C ILE A 446 28.22 -10.05 6.21
N THR A 447 27.85 -10.52 5.03
CA THR A 447 28.10 -9.83 3.76
C THR A 447 26.80 -9.27 3.20
N VAL A 448 26.74 -7.95 2.99
CA VAL A 448 25.58 -7.26 2.45
C VAL A 448 25.79 -6.92 0.98
N VAL A 449 24.90 -7.37 0.11
CA VAL A 449 24.93 -7.09 -1.34
C VAL A 449 23.83 -6.10 -1.67
N ILE A 450 24.19 -4.82 -1.88
CA ILE A 450 23.25 -3.76 -2.27
C ILE A 450 23.16 -3.72 -3.80
N SER A 451 22.14 -4.33 -4.36
CA SER A 451 21.90 -4.38 -5.81
C SER A 451 21.44 -3.03 -6.36
N ASP A 452 22.39 -2.17 -6.75
CA ASP A 452 22.18 -0.80 -7.21
C ASP A 452 21.83 -0.76 -8.71
N ASN A 453 20.56 -0.61 -9.02
CA ASN A 453 20.07 -0.49 -10.39
C ASN A 453 19.62 0.94 -10.77
N LEU A 454 19.94 1.92 -9.92
CA LEU A 454 19.72 3.36 -10.07
C LEU A 454 18.23 3.77 -10.16
N THR A 455 17.29 2.93 -9.68
CA THR A 455 15.85 3.24 -9.78
C THR A 455 15.00 2.28 -8.96
N THR A 456 13.83 2.72 -8.51
CA THR A 456 12.77 1.86 -7.96
C THR A 456 12.05 1.17 -9.14
N ALA A 457 12.63 0.07 -9.64
CA ALA A 457 12.28 -0.47 -10.95
C ALA A 457 10.90 -1.16 -10.99
N MET A 458 10.48 -1.82 -9.90
CA MET A 458 9.27 -2.66 -9.86
C MET A 458 7.98 -1.85 -10.02
N THR A 459 7.95 -0.63 -9.54
CA THR A 459 6.78 0.26 -9.52
C THR A 459 6.72 1.27 -10.66
N GLY A 460 7.61 1.16 -11.65
CA GLY A 460 7.59 2.02 -12.82
C GLY A 460 8.86 2.82 -13.10
N GLY A 461 9.86 2.77 -12.21
CA GLY A 461 11.17 3.41 -12.44
C GLY A 461 11.28 4.80 -11.83
N GLN A 462 10.77 4.98 -10.63
CA GLN A 462 10.94 6.21 -9.83
C GLN A 462 12.40 6.34 -9.37
N ASP A 463 12.81 7.57 -9.04
CA ASP A 463 14.16 7.83 -8.54
C ASP A 463 14.36 7.17 -7.16
N SER A 464 15.52 6.57 -6.94
CA SER A 464 15.94 6.06 -5.64
C SER A 464 16.63 7.17 -4.83
N ALA A 465 16.24 7.36 -3.59
CA ALA A 465 16.72 8.42 -2.70
C ALA A 465 18.24 8.34 -2.43
N GLY A 466 18.81 7.13 -2.47
CA GLY A 466 20.22 6.85 -2.22
C GLY A 466 21.11 6.81 -3.44
N THR A 467 20.59 7.07 -4.66
CA THR A 467 21.38 6.97 -5.91
C THR A 467 22.69 7.76 -5.79
N TYR A 468 23.82 7.07 -6.06
CA TYR A 468 25.20 7.57 -5.93
C TYR A 468 25.65 7.95 -4.51
N LYS A 469 24.93 7.53 -3.46
CA LYS A 469 25.26 7.85 -2.05
C LYS A 469 25.57 6.61 -1.20
N TYR A 470 25.38 5.40 -1.72
CA TYR A 470 25.44 4.17 -0.92
C TYR A 470 26.79 3.96 -0.25
N GLU A 471 27.93 4.22 -0.96
CA GLU A 471 29.27 4.11 -0.38
C GLU A 471 29.47 5.08 0.80
N ALA A 472 29.00 6.33 0.65
CA ALA A 472 29.09 7.34 1.71
C ALA A 472 28.19 6.97 2.90
N ILE A 473 26.98 6.45 2.64
CA ILE A 473 26.04 6.00 3.68
C ILE A 473 26.66 4.82 4.45
N CYS A 474 27.12 3.79 3.77
CA CYS A 474 27.71 2.60 4.42
C CYS A 474 28.93 2.98 5.27
N ARG A 475 29.80 3.86 4.76
CA ARG A 475 30.92 4.40 5.51
C ARG A 475 30.47 5.20 6.75
N GLY A 476 29.45 6.05 6.59
CA GLY A 476 28.86 6.84 7.68
C GLY A 476 28.22 5.99 8.76
N LEU A 477 27.74 4.79 8.40
CA LEU A 477 27.18 3.80 9.34
C LEU A 477 28.27 2.92 10.00
N GLY A 478 29.56 3.10 9.64
CA GLY A 478 30.67 2.44 10.30
C GLY A 478 31.24 1.20 9.58
N VAL A 479 30.80 0.90 8.37
CA VAL A 479 31.46 -0.13 7.55
C VAL A 479 32.86 0.36 7.14
N LEU A 480 33.87 -0.48 7.31
CA LEU A 480 35.24 -0.13 6.95
C LEU A 480 35.37 0.13 5.45
N PRO A 481 36.06 1.22 5.04
CA PRO A 481 36.12 1.63 3.63
C PRO A 481 36.68 0.55 2.68
N GLU A 482 37.62 -0.25 3.14
CA GLU A 482 38.23 -1.37 2.38
C GLU A 482 37.27 -2.54 2.14
N HIS A 483 36.20 -2.63 2.93
CA HIS A 483 35.13 -3.63 2.83
C HIS A 483 33.84 -3.07 2.21
N ILE A 484 33.91 -1.92 1.52
CA ILE A 484 32.87 -1.38 0.67
C ILE A 484 33.32 -1.50 -0.78
N ARG A 485 32.80 -2.49 -1.48
CA ARG A 485 33.26 -2.88 -2.82
C ARG A 485 32.22 -2.59 -3.90
N VAL A 486 32.53 -1.69 -4.83
CA VAL A 486 31.64 -1.41 -5.96
C VAL A 486 32.09 -2.27 -7.16
N VAL A 487 31.15 -3.00 -7.77
CA VAL A 487 31.39 -3.87 -8.91
C VAL A 487 30.38 -3.61 -10.03
N VAL A 488 30.73 -3.92 -11.27
CA VAL A 488 29.82 -3.81 -12.42
C VAL A 488 29.37 -5.22 -12.83
N PRO A 489 28.10 -5.60 -12.59
CA PRO A 489 27.61 -6.96 -12.88
C PRO A 489 27.40 -7.17 -14.37
N LEU A 490 28.46 -7.66 -15.03
CA LEU A 490 28.52 -8.03 -16.44
C LEU A 490 29.15 -9.41 -16.58
N PRO A 491 28.78 -10.21 -17.60
CA PRO A 491 29.36 -11.53 -17.82
C PRO A 491 30.88 -11.54 -17.91
N GLN A 492 31.47 -10.52 -18.50
CA GLN A 492 32.93 -10.38 -18.65
C GLN A 492 33.68 -10.12 -17.32
N ASN A 493 32.97 -9.62 -16.29
CA ASN A 493 33.55 -9.32 -14.98
C ASN A 493 33.27 -10.45 -13.96
N MET A 494 32.74 -11.59 -14.40
CA MET A 494 32.26 -12.66 -13.52
C MET A 494 33.34 -13.21 -12.59
N GLU A 495 34.56 -13.35 -13.07
CA GLU A 495 35.71 -13.84 -12.28
C GLU A 495 36.06 -12.85 -11.16
N GLU A 496 36.15 -11.57 -11.49
CA GLU A 496 36.39 -10.50 -10.51
C GLU A 496 35.31 -10.44 -9.44
N ILE A 497 34.02 -10.45 -9.86
CA ILE A 497 32.88 -10.40 -8.94
C ILE A 497 32.91 -11.63 -8.01
N THR A 498 33.16 -12.81 -8.56
CA THR A 498 33.22 -14.05 -7.77
C THR A 498 34.38 -14.01 -6.74
N ARG A 499 35.52 -13.45 -7.12
CA ARG A 499 36.70 -13.26 -6.23
C ARG A 499 36.34 -12.29 -5.10
N ILE A 500 35.75 -11.14 -5.42
CA ILE A 500 35.37 -10.12 -4.43
C ILE A 500 34.31 -10.69 -3.45
N ILE A 501 33.31 -11.41 -3.94
CA ILE A 501 32.30 -12.04 -3.05
C ILE A 501 32.98 -12.99 -2.07
N ARG A 502 33.94 -13.81 -2.50
CA ARG A 502 34.66 -14.73 -1.62
C ARG A 502 35.52 -13.99 -0.60
N GLU A 503 36.28 -12.96 -1.03
CA GLU A 503 37.08 -12.14 -0.12
C GLU A 503 36.23 -11.51 0.99
N GLU A 504 35.06 -10.96 0.63
CA GLU A 504 34.18 -10.28 1.58
C GLU A 504 33.38 -11.26 2.48
N ILE A 505 33.12 -12.48 2.05
CA ILE A 505 32.56 -13.54 2.89
C ILE A 505 33.58 -13.99 3.95
N GLU A 506 34.85 -14.09 3.59
CA GLU A 506 35.91 -14.54 4.49
C GLU A 506 36.37 -13.47 5.48
N TYR A 507 35.97 -12.21 5.26
CA TYR A 507 36.20 -11.14 6.20
C TYR A 507 35.31 -11.31 7.45
N ASN A 508 35.94 -11.31 8.63
CA ASN A 508 35.23 -11.43 9.90
C ASN A 508 34.69 -10.06 10.35
N GLY A 509 33.51 -9.69 9.90
CA GLY A 509 32.85 -8.43 10.18
C GLY A 509 31.75 -8.13 9.17
N VAL A 510 31.26 -6.90 9.18
CA VAL A 510 30.26 -6.45 8.21
C VAL A 510 30.94 -5.94 6.96
N SER A 511 30.70 -6.58 5.83
CA SER A 511 31.17 -6.16 4.52
C SER A 511 29.99 -5.78 3.60
N VAL A 512 30.25 -4.88 2.62
CA VAL A 512 29.24 -4.40 1.69
C VAL A 512 29.75 -4.49 0.26
N ILE A 513 29.02 -5.18 -0.60
CA ILE A 513 29.27 -5.24 -2.04
C ILE A 513 28.13 -4.50 -2.74
N ILE A 514 28.47 -3.58 -3.67
CA ILE A 514 27.50 -2.77 -4.41
C ILE A 514 27.62 -3.09 -5.90
N PRO A 515 26.91 -4.11 -6.39
CA PRO A 515 26.81 -4.35 -7.83
C PRO A 515 25.98 -3.24 -8.48
N ARG A 516 26.63 -2.32 -9.21
CA ARG A 516 26.01 -1.15 -9.82
C ARG A 516 25.86 -1.29 -11.32
N ARG A 517 24.62 -1.31 -11.80
CA ARG A 517 24.29 -1.32 -13.22
C ARG A 517 22.86 -0.83 -13.47
N GLU A 518 22.70 0.19 -14.31
CA GLU A 518 21.39 0.76 -14.61
C GLU A 518 20.36 -0.29 -15.06
N CYS A 519 19.14 -0.16 -14.56
CA CYS A 519 18.02 -1.02 -14.94
C CYS A 519 17.81 -1.01 -16.45
N ILE A 520 17.78 -2.19 -17.08
CA ILE A 520 17.65 -2.33 -18.53
C ILE A 520 16.32 -1.77 -19.07
N GLN A 521 15.25 -1.82 -18.28
CA GLN A 521 13.96 -1.26 -18.66
C GLN A 521 13.99 0.27 -18.68
N THR A 522 14.61 0.88 -17.67
CA THR A 522 14.80 2.34 -17.59
C THR A 522 15.71 2.83 -18.70
N LEU A 523 16.83 2.14 -18.94
CA LEU A 523 17.75 2.44 -20.03
C LEU A 523 17.04 2.39 -21.41
N ASN A 524 16.29 1.33 -21.68
CA ASN A 524 15.53 1.20 -22.92
C ASN A 524 14.48 2.31 -23.11
N ARG A 525 13.83 2.74 -22.03
CA ARG A 525 12.88 3.86 -22.06
C ARG A 525 13.57 5.17 -22.40
N LYS A 526 14.72 5.46 -21.76
CA LYS A 526 15.55 6.64 -22.06
C LYS A 526 16.03 6.66 -23.52
N LEU A 527 16.46 5.51 -24.03
CA LEU A 527 16.91 5.38 -25.44
C LEU A 527 15.75 5.60 -26.44
N LYS A 528 14.55 5.10 -26.15
CA LYS A 528 13.37 5.36 -26.99
C LYS A 528 12.99 6.85 -26.98
N GLN A 529 13.02 7.51 -25.83
CA GLN A 529 12.72 8.94 -25.72
C GLN A 529 13.72 9.83 -26.47
N LYS A 530 15.04 9.44 -26.46
CA LYS A 530 16.06 10.14 -27.24
C LYS A 530 15.90 9.96 -28.76
N LYS A 531 15.28 8.87 -29.22
CA LYS A 531 15.01 8.65 -30.65
C LYS A 531 13.77 9.36 -31.15
N LEU A 532 12.89 9.83 -30.24
CA LEU A 532 11.66 10.57 -30.56
C LEU A 532 11.85 12.09 -30.48
N LYS A 533 12.97 12.56 -29.96
CA LYS A 533 13.46 13.94 -30.01
C LYS A 533 14.44 14.12 -31.17
#